data_d84a2e25cf201ea92f61653d0f37aa88
#
_entry.id   d84a2e25cf201ea92f61653d0f37aa88
#
_cell.length_a   1.000
_cell.length_b   1.000
_cell.length_c   1.000
_cell.angle_alpha   90.00
_cell.angle_beta   90.00
_cell.angle_gamma   90.00
#
_symmetry.space_group_name_H-M   'P 1'
#
loop_
_entity.id
_entity.type
_entity.pdbx_description
1 polymer ?
#
loop_
_entity_poly.entity_id
_entity_poly.type
_entity_poly.pdbx_seq_one_letter_code
_entity_poly.pdbx_strand_id
1 'polypeptide(L)'
;MRIGFYPGCSLNGTSREYNESVKAIGKALGIDWVELKDWNCCGATAAHSMNKELSLALPTRILALAEKQGFQEIVVPCASCYNRLSVAQYELENNEKLKDDVLTVVGLPYLGTVKVLNVLQFIEKYILDILPDKIVRPFAHQVACYYGCLLLRPHKVLKFDRLEDPQSMDKIMSILGANPIDWAFKTECCGAGLSVSRTDLVGRLSGNILKDASDRGAEAVIVACPMCHSNLDMRRSTINRHLMEPMTIPVLYVTQVLGLAIGLSAKDLGLKRHFVGVNLKEAELCQE
;
A
#
# COMPACT_ATOMS: atom_id res chain seq x y z
N MET A 1 16.72 3.05 -13.48
CA MET A 1 16.05 1.72 -13.65
C MET A 1 14.66 1.93 -14.18
N ARG A 2 14.20 1.13 -15.16
CA ARG A 2 12.84 1.22 -15.74
C ARG A 2 11.99 0.04 -15.25
N ILE A 3 10.77 0.29 -14.73
CA ILE A 3 9.89 -0.73 -14.18
C ILE A 3 8.42 -0.42 -14.46
N GLY A 4 7.60 -1.46 -14.66
CA GLY A 4 6.16 -1.30 -14.85
C GLY A 4 5.47 -0.82 -13.57
N PHE A 5 4.50 0.08 -13.72
CA PHE A 5 3.77 0.68 -12.62
C PHE A 5 2.26 0.58 -12.84
N TYR A 6 1.57 -0.04 -11.88
CA TYR A 6 0.12 -0.09 -11.87
C TYR A 6 -0.41 0.70 -10.67
N PRO A 7 -0.86 1.96 -10.87
CA PRO A 7 -1.35 2.81 -9.79
C PRO A 7 -2.69 2.33 -9.23
N GLY A 8 -3.54 1.74 -10.06
CA GLY A 8 -4.90 1.42 -9.71
C GLY A 8 -5.78 2.66 -9.46
N CYS A 9 -7.06 2.44 -9.16
CA CYS A 9 -8.04 3.52 -9.03
C CYS A 9 -7.78 4.44 -7.82
N SER A 10 -7.24 3.91 -6.71
CA SER A 10 -7.04 4.70 -5.49
C SER A 10 -5.97 5.76 -5.64
N LEU A 11 -4.83 5.47 -6.27
CA LEU A 11 -3.73 6.42 -6.43
C LEU A 11 -4.07 7.55 -7.41
N ASN A 12 -4.97 7.28 -8.37
CA ASN A 12 -5.46 8.32 -9.29
C ASN A 12 -6.70 9.06 -8.77
N GLY A 13 -7.31 8.57 -7.70
CA GLY A 13 -8.52 9.10 -7.07
C GLY A 13 -8.29 9.68 -5.68
N THR A 14 -8.60 8.87 -4.67
CA THR A 14 -8.68 9.28 -3.26
C THR A 14 -7.33 9.34 -2.53
N SER A 15 -6.26 8.77 -3.08
CA SER A 15 -4.95 8.64 -2.44
C SER A 15 -3.84 9.19 -3.34
N ARG A 16 -4.05 10.42 -3.82
CA ARG A 16 -3.11 11.11 -4.72
C ARG A 16 -1.77 11.37 -4.05
N GLU A 17 -1.76 11.65 -2.75
CA GLU A 17 -0.56 11.83 -1.93
C GLU A 17 0.34 10.59 -1.96
N TYR A 18 -0.25 9.40 -2.04
CA TYR A 18 0.53 8.17 -2.20
C TYR A 18 1.19 8.10 -3.58
N ASN A 19 0.45 8.44 -4.64
CA ASN A 19 1.00 8.50 -6.00
C ASN A 19 2.11 9.55 -6.12
N GLU A 20 1.89 10.73 -5.53
CA GLU A 20 2.87 11.82 -5.48
C GLU A 20 4.16 11.36 -4.81
N SER A 21 4.08 10.75 -3.62
CA SER A 21 5.25 10.27 -2.89
C SER A 21 5.99 9.14 -3.63
N VAL A 22 5.27 8.16 -4.21
CA VAL A 22 5.88 7.10 -5.05
C VAL A 22 6.66 7.70 -6.22
N LYS A 23 6.05 8.66 -6.93
CA LYS A 23 6.69 9.32 -8.08
C LYS A 23 7.88 10.17 -7.67
N ALA A 24 7.76 10.88 -6.55
CA ALA A 24 8.84 11.73 -6.02
C ALA A 24 10.08 10.92 -5.63
N ILE A 25 9.92 9.82 -4.89
CA ILE A 25 11.06 8.93 -4.57
C ILE A 25 11.66 8.30 -5.83
N GLY A 26 10.84 7.92 -6.79
CA GLY A 26 11.31 7.40 -8.06
C GLY A 26 12.22 8.39 -8.78
N LYS A 27 11.78 9.64 -8.91
CA LYS A 27 12.58 10.70 -9.51
C LYS A 27 13.91 10.92 -8.76
N ALA A 28 13.87 10.96 -7.42
CA ALA A 28 15.05 11.17 -6.59
C ALA A 28 16.06 10.01 -6.67
N LEU A 29 15.59 8.78 -6.85
CA LEU A 29 16.41 7.57 -6.89
C LEU A 29 16.70 7.05 -8.32
N GLY A 30 16.32 7.81 -9.35
CA GLY A 30 16.56 7.43 -10.75
C GLY A 30 15.74 6.23 -11.24
N ILE A 31 14.52 6.07 -10.69
CA ILE A 31 13.57 5.04 -11.08
C ILE A 31 12.58 5.64 -12.07
N ASP A 32 12.49 5.04 -13.26
CA ASP A 32 11.53 5.40 -14.30
C ASP A 32 10.26 4.53 -14.15
N TRP A 33 9.23 5.10 -13.54
CA TRP A 33 7.93 4.48 -13.40
C TRP A 33 7.17 4.54 -14.71
N VAL A 34 7.04 3.41 -15.37
CA VAL A 34 6.26 3.31 -16.62
C VAL A 34 4.86 2.82 -16.31
N GLU A 35 3.92 3.73 -16.26
CA GLU A 35 2.52 3.38 -16.02
C GLU A 35 1.99 2.47 -17.14
N LEU A 36 1.32 1.38 -16.77
CA LEU A 36 0.67 0.49 -17.71
C LEU A 36 -0.37 1.26 -18.53
N LYS A 37 -0.36 1.05 -19.84
CA LYS A 37 -1.38 1.62 -20.73
C LYS A 37 -2.64 0.77 -20.72
N ASP A 38 -3.80 1.41 -20.85
CA ASP A 38 -5.12 0.76 -20.99
C ASP A 38 -5.49 -0.15 -19.79
N TRP A 39 -4.99 0.14 -18.60
CA TRP A 39 -5.32 -0.62 -17.41
C TRP A 39 -6.77 -0.37 -16.94
N ASN A 40 -7.36 -1.34 -16.27
CA ASN A 40 -8.68 -1.29 -15.63
C ASN A 40 -8.55 -1.42 -14.11
N CYS A 41 -9.64 -1.18 -13.37
CA CYS A 41 -9.71 -1.47 -11.95
C CYS A 41 -9.49 -2.97 -11.69
N CYS A 42 -8.75 -3.32 -10.62
CA CYS A 42 -8.53 -4.72 -10.21
C CYS A 42 -9.79 -5.43 -9.67
N GLY A 43 -10.90 -4.70 -9.48
CA GLY A 43 -12.17 -5.27 -9.03
C GLY A 43 -12.28 -5.61 -7.55
N ALA A 44 -11.33 -5.18 -6.71
CA ALA A 44 -11.26 -5.59 -5.30
C ALA A 44 -12.49 -5.24 -4.45
N THR A 45 -13.25 -4.21 -4.81
CA THR A 45 -14.38 -3.72 -4.00
C THR A 45 -15.73 -4.31 -4.43
N ALA A 46 -15.97 -4.48 -5.72
CA ALA A 46 -17.27 -4.90 -6.24
C ALA A 46 -17.21 -6.28 -6.91
N ALA A 47 -16.34 -6.45 -7.91
CA ALA A 47 -16.35 -7.63 -8.77
C ALA A 47 -16.16 -8.94 -7.99
N HIS A 48 -15.26 -8.94 -7.01
CA HIS A 48 -14.95 -10.12 -6.21
C HIS A 48 -16.12 -10.60 -5.32
N SER A 49 -17.07 -9.72 -5.02
CA SER A 49 -18.26 -10.06 -4.24
C SER A 49 -19.46 -10.44 -5.13
N MET A 50 -19.40 -10.12 -6.42
CA MET A 50 -20.51 -10.29 -7.35
C MET A 50 -20.38 -11.57 -8.18
N ASN A 51 -19.21 -11.82 -8.72
CA ASN A 51 -18.99 -12.90 -9.67
C ASN A 51 -17.53 -13.38 -9.62
N LYS A 52 -17.32 -14.70 -9.54
CA LYS A 52 -15.99 -15.30 -9.43
C LYS A 52 -15.17 -15.11 -10.71
N GLU A 53 -15.75 -15.29 -11.88
CA GLU A 53 -15.04 -15.14 -13.15
C GLU A 53 -14.61 -13.68 -13.34
N LEU A 54 -15.50 -12.72 -13.11
CA LEU A 54 -15.17 -11.30 -13.17
C LEU A 54 -14.06 -10.92 -12.18
N SER A 55 -14.07 -11.51 -10.99
CA SER A 55 -13.06 -11.27 -9.96
C SER A 55 -11.65 -11.71 -10.37
N LEU A 56 -11.55 -12.63 -11.31
CA LEU A 56 -10.30 -13.12 -11.89
C LEU A 56 -10.00 -12.46 -13.24
N ALA A 57 -11.00 -12.22 -14.08
CA ALA A 57 -10.79 -11.63 -15.40
C ALA A 57 -10.22 -10.20 -15.32
N LEU A 58 -10.70 -9.38 -14.40
CA LEU A 58 -10.21 -7.98 -14.26
C LEU A 58 -8.71 -7.91 -13.90
N PRO A 59 -8.21 -8.61 -12.87
CA PRO A 59 -6.77 -8.61 -12.58
C PRO A 59 -5.95 -9.34 -13.65
N THR A 60 -6.47 -10.42 -14.26
CA THR A 60 -5.79 -11.11 -15.35
C THR A 60 -5.58 -10.22 -16.57
N ARG A 61 -6.56 -9.37 -16.91
CA ARG A 61 -6.39 -8.40 -18.00
C ARG A 61 -5.23 -7.44 -17.74
N ILE A 62 -5.06 -6.99 -16.50
CA ILE A 62 -3.93 -6.11 -16.12
C ILE A 62 -2.60 -6.84 -16.31
N LEU A 63 -2.51 -8.10 -15.87
CA LEU A 63 -1.32 -8.93 -16.02
C LEU A 63 -1.00 -9.18 -17.51
N ALA A 64 -2.00 -9.53 -18.31
CA ALA A 64 -1.86 -9.71 -19.75
C ALA A 64 -1.39 -8.42 -20.47
N LEU A 65 -1.91 -7.27 -20.05
CA LEU A 65 -1.44 -5.98 -20.56
C LEU A 65 0.00 -5.67 -20.17
N ALA A 66 0.43 -6.05 -18.98
CA ALA A 66 1.81 -5.89 -18.54
C ALA A 66 2.76 -6.76 -19.38
N GLU A 67 2.42 -8.02 -19.64
CA GLU A 67 3.17 -8.90 -20.55
C GLU A 67 3.20 -8.36 -21.98
N LYS A 68 2.06 -7.96 -22.51
CA LYS A 68 1.96 -7.36 -23.86
C LYS A 68 2.83 -6.12 -24.04
N GLN A 69 3.03 -5.34 -22.96
CA GLN A 69 3.89 -4.16 -22.95
C GLN A 69 5.36 -4.48 -22.63
N GLY A 70 5.71 -5.76 -22.48
CA GLY A 70 7.08 -6.25 -22.29
C GLY A 70 7.63 -6.08 -20.88
N PHE A 71 6.77 -5.91 -19.87
CA PHE A 71 7.22 -5.85 -18.50
C PHE A 71 7.44 -7.24 -17.90
N GLN A 72 8.59 -7.44 -17.27
CA GLN A 72 8.87 -8.64 -16.47
C GLN A 72 8.41 -8.48 -15.03
N GLU A 73 8.39 -7.24 -14.54
CA GLU A 73 7.93 -6.89 -13.19
C GLU A 73 7.07 -5.64 -13.22
N ILE A 74 6.04 -5.62 -12.39
CA ILE A 74 5.21 -4.46 -12.14
C ILE A 74 5.11 -4.17 -10.65
N VAL A 75 5.20 -2.89 -10.29
CA VAL A 75 4.97 -2.43 -8.91
C VAL A 75 3.53 -2.01 -8.75
N VAL A 76 2.91 -2.52 -7.70
CA VAL A 76 1.50 -2.32 -7.36
C VAL A 76 1.41 -1.79 -5.93
N PRO A 77 1.38 -0.47 -5.72
CA PRO A 77 1.40 0.11 -4.37
C PRO A 77 0.17 -0.22 -3.53
N CYS A 78 -0.99 -0.36 -4.16
CA CYS A 78 -2.22 -0.71 -3.44
C CYS A 78 -2.23 -2.18 -3.04
N ALA A 79 -2.26 -2.47 -1.72
CA ALA A 79 -2.32 -3.84 -1.20
C ALA A 79 -3.51 -4.65 -1.71
N SER A 80 -4.68 -4.01 -1.90
CA SER A 80 -5.85 -4.67 -2.47
C SER A 80 -5.62 -5.06 -3.93
N CYS A 81 -4.99 -4.21 -4.72
CA CYS A 81 -4.65 -4.53 -6.11
C CYS A 81 -3.58 -5.62 -6.18
N TYR A 82 -2.51 -5.50 -5.39
CA TYR A 82 -1.47 -6.53 -5.25
C TYR A 82 -2.08 -7.89 -4.94
N ASN A 83 -2.97 -7.94 -3.94
CA ASN A 83 -3.69 -9.14 -3.57
C ASN A 83 -4.48 -9.75 -4.74
N ARG A 84 -5.29 -8.93 -5.43
CA ARG A 84 -6.13 -9.42 -6.54
C ARG A 84 -5.29 -9.96 -7.70
N LEU A 85 -4.22 -9.27 -8.07
CA LEU A 85 -3.32 -9.71 -9.13
C LEU A 85 -2.62 -11.03 -8.74
N SER A 86 -2.06 -11.11 -7.54
CA SER A 86 -1.37 -12.32 -7.07
C SER A 86 -2.30 -13.52 -6.91
N VAL A 87 -3.53 -13.30 -6.41
CA VAL A 87 -4.54 -14.36 -6.32
C VAL A 87 -4.96 -14.85 -7.71
N ALA A 88 -5.14 -13.93 -8.67
CA ALA A 88 -5.47 -14.34 -10.05
C ALA A 88 -4.34 -15.18 -10.66
N GLN A 89 -3.07 -14.78 -10.51
CA GLN A 89 -1.94 -15.59 -10.95
C GLN A 89 -1.98 -16.99 -10.36
N TYR A 90 -2.11 -17.08 -9.04
CA TYR A 90 -2.14 -18.36 -8.34
C TYR A 90 -3.30 -19.27 -8.79
N GLU A 91 -4.52 -18.74 -8.92
CA GLU A 91 -5.70 -19.52 -9.33
C GLU A 91 -5.56 -20.02 -10.78
N LEU A 92 -5.02 -19.20 -11.69
CA LEU A 92 -4.83 -19.59 -13.09
C LEU A 92 -3.67 -20.59 -13.27
N GLU A 93 -2.62 -20.49 -12.47
CA GLU A 93 -1.52 -21.45 -12.48
C GLU A 93 -1.93 -22.83 -11.99
N ASN A 94 -2.91 -22.92 -11.09
CA ASN A 94 -3.34 -24.16 -10.45
C ASN A 94 -4.63 -24.76 -11.05
N ASN A 95 -5.23 -24.13 -12.07
CA ASN A 95 -6.48 -24.61 -12.67
C ASN A 95 -6.58 -24.22 -14.15
N GLU A 96 -6.20 -25.14 -15.04
CA GLU A 96 -6.19 -24.91 -16.49
C GLU A 96 -7.58 -24.58 -17.06
N LYS A 97 -8.63 -25.31 -16.65
CA LYS A 97 -9.99 -25.03 -17.10
C LYS A 97 -10.43 -23.62 -16.75
N LEU A 98 -10.17 -23.19 -15.51
CA LEU A 98 -10.48 -21.84 -15.05
C LEU A 98 -9.66 -20.78 -15.82
N LYS A 99 -8.41 -21.11 -16.17
CA LYS A 99 -7.55 -20.26 -16.99
C LYS A 99 -8.17 -20.05 -18.37
N ASP A 100 -8.60 -21.11 -19.04
CA ASP A 100 -9.20 -21.02 -20.38
C ASP A 100 -10.50 -20.21 -20.37
N ASP A 101 -11.37 -20.46 -19.37
CA ASP A 101 -12.62 -19.71 -19.19
C ASP A 101 -12.34 -18.21 -18.98
N VAL A 102 -11.40 -17.86 -18.09
CA VAL A 102 -11.01 -16.46 -17.81
C VAL A 102 -10.36 -15.81 -19.03
N LEU A 103 -9.46 -16.49 -19.74
CA LEU A 103 -8.79 -15.94 -20.92
C LEU A 103 -9.77 -15.72 -22.08
N THR A 104 -10.80 -16.53 -22.21
CA THR A 104 -11.88 -16.31 -23.17
C THR A 104 -12.59 -14.98 -22.91
N VAL A 105 -12.87 -14.66 -21.65
CA VAL A 105 -13.49 -13.38 -21.25
C VAL A 105 -12.52 -12.21 -21.42
N VAL A 106 -11.24 -12.38 -21.07
CA VAL A 106 -10.22 -11.33 -21.15
C VAL A 106 -9.88 -10.96 -22.60
N GLY A 107 -9.88 -11.91 -23.51
CA GLY A 107 -9.58 -11.69 -24.92
C GLY A 107 -8.14 -11.28 -25.21
N LEU A 108 -7.21 -11.52 -24.29
CA LEU A 108 -5.78 -11.26 -24.41
C LEU A 108 -4.96 -12.50 -24.03
N PRO A 109 -3.84 -12.76 -24.73
CA PRO A 109 -2.92 -13.81 -24.31
C PRO A 109 -2.32 -13.49 -22.95
N TYR A 110 -2.15 -14.50 -22.11
CA TYR A 110 -1.51 -14.39 -20.81
C TYR A 110 -0.66 -15.64 -20.55
N LEU A 111 0.64 -15.44 -20.31
CA LEU A 111 1.62 -16.51 -20.13
C LEU A 111 1.97 -16.78 -18.66
N GLY A 112 1.67 -15.83 -17.76
CA GLY A 112 2.02 -15.93 -16.34
C GLY A 112 3.47 -15.52 -16.02
N THR A 113 4.10 -14.72 -16.86
CA THR A 113 5.55 -14.40 -16.75
C THR A 113 5.83 -13.16 -15.93
N VAL A 114 4.86 -12.26 -15.78
CA VAL A 114 5.01 -11.01 -15.04
C VAL A 114 5.03 -11.25 -13.53
N LYS A 115 6.04 -10.73 -12.84
CA LYS A 115 6.09 -10.69 -11.38
C LYS A 115 5.39 -9.45 -10.85
N VAL A 116 4.50 -9.64 -9.87
CA VAL A 116 3.80 -8.56 -9.17
C VAL A 116 4.53 -8.28 -7.87
N LEU A 117 4.98 -7.04 -7.68
CA LEU A 117 5.65 -6.60 -6.46
C LEU A 117 4.75 -5.58 -5.74
N ASN A 118 4.56 -5.75 -4.43
CA ASN A 118 4.05 -4.65 -3.62
C ASN A 118 5.17 -3.62 -3.36
N VAL A 119 4.81 -2.47 -2.78
CA VAL A 119 5.78 -1.39 -2.55
C VAL A 119 6.90 -1.78 -1.60
N LEU A 120 6.63 -2.62 -0.59
CA LEU A 120 7.64 -3.06 0.38
C LEU A 120 8.65 -4.01 -0.29
N GLN A 121 8.17 -4.99 -1.04
CA GLN A 121 9.02 -5.89 -1.83
C GLN A 121 9.89 -5.12 -2.84
N PHE A 122 9.31 -4.08 -3.45
CA PHE A 122 10.07 -3.22 -4.36
C PHE A 122 11.18 -2.47 -3.63
N ILE A 123 10.88 -1.87 -2.46
CA ILE A 123 11.89 -1.18 -1.64
C ILE A 123 12.97 -2.15 -1.20
N GLU A 124 12.61 -3.31 -0.66
CA GLU A 124 13.57 -4.33 -0.22
C GLU A 124 14.50 -4.80 -1.35
N LYS A 125 13.95 -5.00 -2.55
CA LYS A 125 14.71 -5.56 -3.67
C LYS A 125 15.64 -4.55 -4.34
N TYR A 126 15.23 -3.29 -4.44
CA TYR A 126 15.89 -2.33 -5.33
C TYR A 126 16.41 -1.07 -4.65
N ILE A 127 15.95 -0.78 -3.44
CA ILE A 127 16.24 0.49 -2.77
C ILE A 127 16.98 0.26 -1.45
N LEU A 128 16.70 -0.82 -0.74
CA LEU A 128 17.14 -1.03 0.64
C LEU A 128 18.66 -0.88 0.81
N ASP A 129 19.44 -1.47 -0.08
CA ASP A 129 20.91 -1.48 0.00
C ASP A 129 21.53 -0.10 -0.27
N ILE A 130 20.83 0.76 -0.99
CA ILE A 130 21.32 2.12 -1.32
C ILE A 130 20.80 3.18 -0.35
N LEU A 131 19.79 2.84 0.48
CA LEU A 131 19.17 3.81 1.40
C LEU A 131 20.15 4.44 2.38
N PRO A 132 21.05 3.72 3.06
CA PRO A 132 21.94 4.31 4.05
C PRO A 132 22.74 5.49 3.50
N ASP A 133 23.18 5.42 2.24
CA ASP A 133 23.95 6.48 1.57
C ASP A 133 23.08 7.65 1.07
N LYS A 134 21.76 7.50 1.09
CA LYS A 134 20.79 8.50 0.60
C LYS A 134 20.09 9.25 1.71
N ILE A 135 20.18 8.80 2.95
CA ILE A 135 19.53 9.43 4.09
C ILE A 135 20.22 10.77 4.40
N VAL A 136 19.44 11.84 4.28
CA VAL A 136 19.85 13.20 4.60
C VAL A 136 19.40 13.59 6.01
N ARG A 137 18.20 13.14 6.40
CA ARG A 137 17.57 13.43 7.70
C ARG A 137 16.91 12.15 8.24
N PRO A 138 17.51 11.46 9.21
CA PRO A 138 16.87 10.29 9.83
C PRO A 138 15.50 10.66 10.41
N PHE A 139 14.52 9.81 10.19
CA PHE A 139 13.16 9.99 10.71
C PHE A 139 13.06 9.46 12.15
N ALA A 140 13.55 10.25 13.12
CA ALA A 140 13.80 9.83 14.50
C ALA A 140 12.52 9.81 15.37
N HIS A 141 11.46 9.14 14.92
CA HIS A 141 10.16 9.02 15.61
C HIS A 141 9.83 7.60 16.00
N GLN A 142 9.02 7.42 17.05
CA GLN A 142 8.38 6.14 17.36
C GLN A 142 7.22 5.88 16.39
N VAL A 143 7.23 4.76 15.69
CA VAL A 143 6.24 4.47 14.66
C VAL A 143 5.57 3.12 14.83
N ALA A 144 4.27 3.06 14.57
CA ALA A 144 3.52 1.82 14.48
C ALA A 144 3.43 1.37 13.01
N CYS A 145 4.15 0.31 12.65
CA CYS A 145 4.10 -0.26 11.30
C CYS A 145 2.82 -1.08 11.12
N TYR A 146 1.87 -0.58 10.30
CA TYR A 146 0.60 -1.23 10.06
C TYR A 146 0.51 -1.78 8.63
N TYR A 147 0.59 -3.08 8.52
CA TYR A 147 0.56 -3.83 7.24
C TYR A 147 -0.86 -4.05 6.73
N GLY A 148 -1.82 -4.15 7.66
CA GLY A 148 -3.18 -4.57 7.35
C GLY A 148 -3.25 -6.03 6.89
N CYS A 149 -4.39 -6.44 6.33
CA CYS A 149 -4.64 -7.86 6.02
C CYS A 149 -4.22 -8.28 4.60
N LEU A 150 -4.43 -7.43 3.58
CA LEU A 150 -4.34 -7.82 2.17
C LEU A 150 -2.91 -7.88 1.60
N LEU A 151 -1.90 -7.41 2.34
CA LEU A 151 -0.50 -7.66 2.00
C LEU A 151 -0.04 -9.08 2.31
N LEU A 152 -0.73 -9.77 3.25
CA LEU A 152 -0.25 -11.03 3.84
C LEU A 152 -1.21 -12.20 3.62
N ARG A 153 -2.51 -11.96 3.41
CA ARG A 153 -3.55 -12.99 3.32
C ARG A 153 -4.19 -13.03 1.92
N PRO A 154 -4.46 -14.20 1.35
CA PRO A 154 -4.23 -15.54 1.90
C PRO A 154 -2.75 -15.94 1.85
N HIS A 155 -2.21 -16.45 2.94
CA HIS A 155 -0.78 -16.75 3.10
C HIS A 155 -0.27 -17.81 2.10
N LYS A 156 -1.11 -18.74 1.68
CA LYS A 156 -0.75 -19.74 0.66
C LYS A 156 -0.35 -19.10 -0.68
N VAL A 157 -0.82 -17.88 -0.95
CA VAL A 157 -0.54 -17.10 -2.17
C VAL A 157 0.52 -16.05 -1.92
N LEU A 158 0.32 -15.23 -0.88
CA LEU A 158 1.16 -14.06 -0.57
C LEU A 158 2.26 -14.45 0.42
N LYS A 159 3.30 -15.12 -0.08
CA LYS A 159 4.46 -15.56 0.73
C LYS A 159 5.51 -14.43 0.82
N PHE A 160 5.06 -13.25 1.21
CA PHE A 160 5.89 -12.05 1.21
C PHE A 160 6.63 -11.83 2.53
N ASP A 161 5.93 -12.00 3.66
CA ASP A 161 6.47 -11.75 4.99
C ASP A 161 5.82 -12.73 6.00
N ARG A 162 6.17 -12.64 7.28
CA ARG A 162 5.53 -13.43 8.34
C ARG A 162 4.06 -13.05 8.45
N LEU A 163 3.19 -14.06 8.66
CA LEU A 163 1.75 -13.86 8.62
C LEU A 163 1.22 -13.00 9.77
N GLU A 164 1.68 -13.28 10.98
CA GLU A 164 1.15 -12.66 12.21
C GLU A 164 2.06 -11.55 12.75
N ASP A 165 3.37 -11.63 12.50
CA ASP A 165 4.35 -10.62 12.89
C ASP A 165 5.26 -10.26 11.71
N PRO A 166 4.76 -9.53 10.72
CA PRO A 166 5.57 -9.08 9.58
C PRO A 166 6.63 -8.06 10.04
N GLN A 167 7.78 -8.07 9.36
CA GLN A 167 8.96 -7.30 9.74
C GLN A 167 9.56 -6.45 8.61
N SER A 168 9.09 -6.60 7.38
CA SER A 168 9.66 -5.90 6.22
C SER A 168 9.55 -4.38 6.35
N MET A 169 8.38 -3.86 6.74
CA MET A 169 8.18 -2.41 6.93
C MET A 169 8.94 -1.90 8.14
N ASP A 170 8.96 -2.67 9.26
CA ASP A 170 9.72 -2.34 10.47
C ASP A 170 11.21 -2.18 10.14
N LYS A 171 11.77 -3.12 9.37
CA LYS A 171 13.16 -3.06 8.89
C LYS A 171 13.43 -1.83 8.04
N ILE A 172 12.54 -1.51 7.09
CA ILE A 172 12.67 -0.30 6.26
C ILE A 172 12.64 0.94 7.16
N MET A 173 11.69 1.05 8.09
CA MET A 173 11.58 2.17 9.01
C MET A 173 12.82 2.32 9.89
N SER A 174 13.35 1.22 10.41
CA SER A 174 14.59 1.26 11.22
C SER A 174 15.80 1.79 10.42
N ILE A 175 15.93 1.40 9.16
CA ILE A 175 17.00 1.92 8.29
C ILE A 175 16.82 3.43 8.04
N LEU A 176 15.58 3.90 7.93
CA LEU A 176 15.28 5.33 7.77
C LEU A 176 15.47 6.14 9.08
N GLY A 177 15.86 5.49 10.18
CA GLY A 177 16.12 6.11 11.47
C GLY A 177 14.92 6.16 12.41
N ALA A 178 13.77 5.57 12.04
CA ALA A 178 12.62 5.46 12.91
C ALA A 178 12.79 4.34 13.94
N ASN A 179 11.97 4.39 14.99
CA ASN A 179 11.90 3.36 16.03
C ASN A 179 10.54 2.64 15.96
N PRO A 180 10.42 1.55 15.21
CA PRO A 180 9.18 0.76 15.16
C PRO A 180 8.85 0.20 16.54
N ILE A 181 7.61 0.39 16.97
CA ILE A 181 7.11 -0.21 18.21
C ILE A 181 6.70 -1.66 17.97
N ASP A 182 6.90 -2.51 18.97
CA ASP A 182 6.32 -3.85 18.97
C ASP A 182 4.85 -3.78 19.42
N TRP A 183 3.93 -4.27 18.56
CA TRP A 183 2.50 -4.21 18.81
C TRP A 183 1.71 -5.29 18.06
N ALA A 184 0.56 -5.65 18.64
CA ALA A 184 -0.24 -6.76 18.13
C ALA A 184 -1.13 -6.40 16.92
N PHE A 185 -1.35 -5.11 16.63
CA PHE A 185 -2.30 -4.66 15.61
C PHE A 185 -1.70 -4.53 14.20
N LYS A 186 -0.49 -5.03 13.96
CA LYS A 186 0.19 -4.98 12.65
C LYS A 186 -0.68 -5.48 11.48
N THR A 187 -1.47 -6.53 11.72
CA THR A 187 -2.24 -7.24 10.69
C THR A 187 -3.74 -7.21 10.88
N GLU A 188 -4.23 -6.48 11.87
CA GLU A 188 -5.66 -6.32 12.13
C GLU A 188 -6.39 -5.64 10.95
N CYS A 189 -7.69 -5.88 10.83
CA CYS A 189 -8.46 -5.34 9.70
C CYS A 189 -8.97 -3.92 9.98
N CYS A 190 -8.63 -2.96 9.13
CA CYS A 190 -9.19 -1.59 9.20
C CYS A 190 -10.66 -1.50 8.75
N GLY A 191 -11.26 -2.58 8.27
CA GLY A 191 -12.62 -2.59 7.76
C GLY A 191 -12.77 -2.10 6.32
N ALA A 192 -11.73 -2.14 5.48
CA ALA A 192 -11.76 -1.58 4.12
C ALA A 192 -12.92 -2.12 3.26
N GLY A 193 -13.25 -3.40 3.35
CA GLY A 193 -14.41 -3.99 2.65
C GLY A 193 -15.77 -3.47 3.12
N LEU A 194 -15.83 -2.82 4.27
CA LEU A 194 -17.06 -2.27 4.89
C LEU A 194 -17.16 -0.74 4.74
N SER A 195 -16.21 -0.12 4.05
CA SER A 195 -16.05 1.34 4.02
C SER A 195 -17.27 2.11 3.48
N VAL A 196 -18.13 1.47 2.70
CA VAL A 196 -19.36 2.07 2.16
C VAL A 196 -20.61 1.58 2.92
N SER A 197 -20.66 0.28 3.26
CA SER A 197 -21.86 -0.36 3.79
C SER A 197 -22.01 -0.26 5.31
N ARG A 198 -20.91 -0.25 6.06
CA ARG A 198 -20.91 -0.29 7.53
C ARG A 198 -19.83 0.64 8.12
N THR A 199 -19.98 1.93 7.91
CA THR A 199 -19.04 2.95 8.39
C THR A 199 -18.89 2.98 9.92
N ASP A 200 -19.91 2.56 10.64
CA ASP A 200 -19.89 2.38 12.10
C ASP A 200 -18.82 1.34 12.51
N LEU A 201 -18.80 0.18 11.85
CA LEU A 201 -17.81 -0.86 12.12
C LEU A 201 -16.40 -0.40 11.71
N VAL A 202 -16.28 0.32 10.60
CA VAL A 202 -14.98 0.89 10.18
C VAL A 202 -14.44 1.85 11.24
N GLY A 203 -15.29 2.74 11.77
CA GLY A 203 -14.90 3.67 12.84
C GLY A 203 -14.38 2.95 14.08
N ARG A 204 -15.05 1.86 14.50
CA ARG A 204 -14.62 1.05 15.64
C ARG A 204 -13.33 0.31 15.38
N LEU A 205 -13.20 -0.40 14.24
CA LEU A 205 -12.00 -1.17 13.89
C LEU A 205 -10.78 -0.26 13.74
N SER A 206 -10.92 0.80 12.97
CA SER A 206 -9.84 1.78 12.76
C SER A 206 -9.50 2.53 14.06
N GLY A 207 -10.49 2.82 14.90
CA GLY A 207 -10.30 3.44 16.20
C GLY A 207 -9.45 2.58 17.14
N ASN A 208 -9.71 1.28 17.20
CA ASN A 208 -8.91 0.35 18.00
C ASN A 208 -7.45 0.30 17.56
N ILE A 209 -7.20 0.30 16.23
CA ILE A 209 -5.85 0.31 15.67
C ILE A 209 -5.10 1.59 16.09
N LEU A 210 -5.72 2.76 15.89
CA LEU A 210 -5.08 4.04 16.22
C LEU A 210 -4.88 4.22 17.72
N LYS A 211 -5.86 3.74 18.51
CA LYS A 211 -5.79 3.81 19.97
C LYS A 211 -4.65 2.96 20.51
N ASP A 212 -4.52 1.70 20.09
CA ASP A 212 -3.43 0.83 20.55
C ASP A 212 -2.06 1.39 20.14
N ALA A 213 -1.91 1.92 18.92
CA ALA A 213 -0.69 2.57 18.49
C ALA A 213 -0.33 3.77 19.38
N SER A 214 -1.31 4.64 19.67
CA SER A 214 -1.13 5.83 20.52
C SER A 214 -0.83 5.46 21.97
N ASP A 215 -1.56 4.50 22.54
CA ASP A 215 -1.34 4.03 23.93
C ASP A 215 0.06 3.45 24.14
N ARG A 216 0.70 2.93 23.07
CA ARG A 216 2.08 2.43 23.07
C ARG A 216 3.12 3.50 22.74
N GLY A 217 2.72 4.75 22.61
CA GLY A 217 3.62 5.87 22.38
C GLY A 217 4.06 6.06 20.93
N ALA A 218 3.36 5.49 19.95
CA ALA A 218 3.64 5.79 18.55
C ALA A 218 3.28 7.25 18.23
N GLU A 219 4.19 7.96 17.57
CA GLU A 219 4.01 9.33 17.09
C GLU A 219 3.36 9.37 15.70
N ALA A 220 3.47 8.27 14.94
CA ALA A 220 2.82 8.09 13.65
C ALA A 220 2.48 6.61 13.39
N VAL A 221 1.44 6.37 12.56
CA VAL A 221 1.15 5.05 12.01
C VAL A 221 1.62 5.01 10.56
N ILE A 222 2.44 4.01 10.22
CA ILE A 222 2.99 3.87 8.86
C ILE A 222 2.23 2.78 8.12
N VAL A 223 1.81 3.07 6.88
CA VAL A 223 1.00 2.18 6.05
C VAL A 223 1.59 1.98 4.66
N ALA A 224 1.23 0.87 4.01
CA ALA A 224 1.56 0.57 2.61
C ALA A 224 0.31 0.28 1.76
N CYS A 225 -0.88 0.72 2.22
CA CYS A 225 -2.14 0.48 1.54
C CYS A 225 -3.02 1.73 1.53
N PRO A 226 -3.49 2.21 0.36
CA PRO A 226 -4.33 3.39 0.26
C PRO A 226 -5.72 3.20 0.91
N MET A 227 -6.25 1.98 0.92
CA MET A 227 -7.53 1.69 1.58
C MET A 227 -7.40 1.76 3.11
N CYS A 228 -6.28 1.29 3.66
CA CYS A 228 -5.99 1.40 5.08
C CYS A 228 -5.79 2.86 5.48
N HIS A 229 -4.99 3.60 4.73
CA HIS A 229 -4.79 5.04 4.95
C HIS A 229 -6.14 5.79 4.94
N SER A 230 -6.94 5.59 3.91
CA SER A 230 -8.27 6.23 3.81
C SER A 230 -9.15 5.97 5.04
N ASN A 231 -9.14 4.74 5.58
CA ASN A 231 -9.93 4.45 6.78
C ASN A 231 -9.32 5.04 8.06
N LEU A 232 -8.00 5.04 8.18
CA LEU A 232 -7.31 5.53 9.38
C LEU A 232 -7.19 7.05 9.41
N ASP A 233 -7.05 7.72 8.27
CA ASP A 233 -6.87 9.17 8.17
C ASP A 233 -8.17 9.91 7.85
N MET A 234 -8.84 9.60 6.73
CA MET A 234 -9.99 10.38 6.24
C MET A 234 -11.26 10.20 7.08
N ARG A 235 -11.38 9.11 7.86
CA ARG A 235 -12.59 8.81 8.67
C ARG A 235 -12.46 9.20 10.13
N ARG A 236 -11.61 10.17 10.47
CA ARG A 236 -11.36 10.60 11.86
C ARG A 236 -12.62 11.03 12.59
N SER A 237 -13.55 11.72 11.95
CA SER A 237 -14.83 12.09 12.56
C SER A 237 -15.67 10.87 12.95
N THR A 238 -15.62 9.79 12.16
CA THR A 238 -16.32 8.53 12.48
C THR A 238 -15.59 7.77 13.58
N ILE A 239 -14.26 7.70 13.51
CA ILE A 239 -13.40 7.07 14.53
C ILE A 239 -13.62 7.74 15.89
N ASN A 240 -13.54 9.08 15.96
CA ASN A 240 -13.63 9.84 17.20
C ASN A 240 -14.98 9.73 17.88
N ARG A 241 -16.05 9.36 17.17
CA ARG A 241 -17.35 9.05 17.80
C ARG A 241 -17.33 7.75 18.63
N HIS A 242 -16.36 6.88 18.42
CA HIS A 242 -16.19 5.62 19.15
C HIS A 242 -15.11 5.67 20.22
N LEU A 243 -14.38 6.78 20.32
CA LEU A 243 -13.30 6.99 21.28
C LEU A 243 -13.70 8.01 22.34
N MET A 244 -13.12 7.89 23.53
CA MET A 244 -13.35 8.85 24.61
C MET A 244 -12.66 10.20 24.34
N GLU A 245 -11.52 10.15 23.65
CA GLU A 245 -10.73 11.33 23.27
C GLU A 245 -10.45 11.34 21.77
N PRO A 246 -10.44 12.52 21.12
CA PRO A 246 -10.12 12.63 19.71
C PRO A 246 -8.70 12.15 19.41
N MET A 247 -8.58 11.30 18.41
CA MET A 247 -7.29 10.77 17.95
C MET A 247 -6.61 11.73 16.98
N THR A 248 -5.38 12.12 17.26
CA THR A 248 -4.61 13.11 16.47
C THR A 248 -3.35 12.51 15.81
N ILE A 249 -3.01 11.27 16.13
CA ILE A 249 -1.85 10.59 15.54
C ILE A 249 -1.93 10.58 14.00
N PRO A 250 -0.90 11.08 13.27
CA PRO A 250 -0.90 11.07 11.81
C PRO A 250 -0.68 9.67 11.25
N VAL A 251 -1.18 9.45 10.03
CA VAL A 251 -0.98 8.21 9.27
C VAL A 251 -0.20 8.53 8.01
N LEU A 252 0.98 7.93 7.85
CA LEU A 252 1.89 8.20 6.74
C LEU A 252 2.06 6.96 5.86
N TYR A 253 2.26 7.15 4.57
CA TYR A 253 2.74 6.06 3.72
C TYR A 253 4.24 5.84 3.92
N VAL A 254 4.68 4.58 3.82
CA VAL A 254 6.10 4.20 3.85
C VAL A 254 6.95 5.03 2.88
N THR A 255 6.40 5.38 1.71
CA THR A 255 7.06 6.21 0.70
C THR A 255 7.20 7.67 1.11
N GLN A 256 6.28 8.19 1.91
CA GLN A 256 6.39 9.54 2.45
C GLN A 256 7.52 9.64 3.48
N VAL A 257 7.60 8.66 4.40
CA VAL A 257 8.70 8.61 5.38
C VAL A 257 10.05 8.44 4.67
N LEU A 258 10.13 7.54 3.67
CA LEU A 258 11.32 7.39 2.85
C LEU A 258 11.69 8.70 2.16
N GLY A 259 10.71 9.39 1.57
CA GLY A 259 10.93 10.67 0.91
C GLY A 259 11.44 11.75 1.87
N LEU A 260 10.87 11.86 3.07
CA LEU A 260 11.35 12.79 4.12
C LEU A 260 12.79 12.47 4.52
N ALA A 261 13.10 11.19 4.72
CA ALA A 261 14.43 10.77 5.13
C ALA A 261 15.50 11.08 4.08
N ILE A 262 15.18 11.01 2.78
CA ILE A 262 16.09 11.38 1.69
C ILE A 262 16.02 12.89 1.33
N GLY A 263 15.32 13.72 2.12
CA GLY A 263 15.31 15.18 2.01
C GLY A 263 14.32 15.76 1.00
N LEU A 264 13.29 15.01 0.58
CA LEU A 264 12.23 15.55 -0.30
C LEU A 264 11.29 16.47 0.46
N SER A 265 10.69 17.44 -0.25
CA SER A 265 9.78 18.40 0.36
C SER A 265 8.43 17.78 0.75
N ALA A 266 7.80 18.30 1.78
CA ALA A 266 6.45 17.93 2.20
C ALA A 266 5.42 18.12 1.06
N LYS A 267 5.67 19.08 0.16
CA LYS A 267 4.85 19.34 -1.03
C LYS A 267 4.97 18.21 -2.05
N ASP A 268 6.21 17.78 -2.37
CA ASP A 268 6.45 16.70 -3.34
C ASP A 268 5.89 15.36 -2.85
N LEU A 269 5.82 15.18 -1.53
CA LEU A 269 5.28 14.00 -0.87
C LEU A 269 3.77 14.06 -0.62
N GLY A 270 3.10 15.16 -0.99
CA GLY A 270 1.66 15.33 -0.85
C GLY A 270 1.16 15.41 0.59
N LEU A 271 2.02 15.73 1.59
CA LEU A 271 1.66 15.70 3.01
C LEU A 271 0.51 16.65 3.38
N LYS A 272 0.32 17.73 2.63
CA LYS A 272 -0.80 18.68 2.85
C LYS A 272 -2.18 18.10 2.48
N ARG A 273 -2.26 16.90 1.88
CA ARG A 273 -3.52 16.24 1.54
C ARG A 273 -4.07 15.36 2.65
N HIS A 274 -3.32 15.13 3.71
CA HIS A 274 -3.77 14.36 4.87
C HIS A 274 -4.90 15.09 5.60
N PHE A 275 -5.88 14.36 6.09
CA PHE A 275 -6.97 14.90 6.90
C PHE A 275 -6.51 15.23 8.32
N VAL A 276 -5.56 14.46 8.83
CA VAL A 276 -4.85 14.77 10.07
C VAL A 276 -3.50 15.34 9.72
N GLY A 277 -3.24 16.56 10.16
CA GLY A 277 -1.98 17.26 9.88
C GLY A 277 -0.76 16.48 10.36
N VAL A 278 0.27 16.45 9.53
CA VAL A 278 1.54 15.79 9.84
C VAL A 278 2.44 16.80 10.55
N ASN A 279 2.27 16.91 11.88
CA ASN A 279 3.02 17.85 12.73
C ASN A 279 4.25 17.16 13.31
N LEU A 280 5.11 16.65 12.43
CA LEU A 280 6.39 16.03 12.78
C LEU A 280 7.52 16.95 12.34
N LYS A 281 8.59 17.01 13.11
CA LYS A 281 9.71 17.94 12.91
C LYS A 281 10.30 17.89 11.49
N GLU A 282 10.45 16.70 10.94
CA GLU A 282 10.98 16.50 9.58
C GLU A 282 10.02 17.00 8.50
N ALA A 283 8.71 16.89 8.72
CA ALA A 283 7.71 17.43 7.80
C ALA A 283 7.67 18.96 7.83
N GLU A 284 7.93 19.59 8.98
CA GLU A 284 8.03 21.04 9.13
C GLU A 284 9.26 21.59 8.44
N LEU A 285 10.43 20.95 8.62
CA LEU A 285 11.70 21.35 8.01
C LEU A 285 11.72 21.21 6.48
N CYS A 286 10.81 20.43 5.88
CA CYS A 286 10.69 20.24 4.45
C CYS A 286 9.61 21.16 3.81
N GLN A 287 9.10 22.16 4.53
CA GLN A 287 8.09 23.11 4.01
C GLN A 287 8.71 24.29 3.24
N GLU A 288 9.99 24.52 3.37
CA GLU A 288 10.76 25.50 2.63
C GLU A 288 11.22 24.94 1.28
#